data_b80d1ffb0431ed4b2874d8b0689aeb43
#
_entry.id   b80d1ffb0431ed4b2874d8b0689aeb43
#
_cell.length_a   1.000
_cell.length_b   1.000
_cell.length_c   1.000
_cell.angle_alpha   90.00
_cell.angle_beta   90.00
_cell.angle_gamma   90.00
#
_symmetry.space_group_name_H-M   'P 1'
#
loop_
_entity.id
_entity.type
_entity.pdbx_description
1 polymer ?
#
loop_
_entity_poly.entity_id
_entity_poly.type
_entity_poly.pdbx_seq_one_letter_code
_entity_poly.pdbx_strand_id
1 'polypeptide(L)'
;MTETYNIAIDFDGTIVEDEYPKIGKPIIFAFDTMKKLQSQGHRLILWTYRKGRALDEAVQFCKDNGVVFYAVNKSFPEEEFDPSHSRKINAD
;
A
#
# COMPACT_ATOMS: atom_id res chain seq x y z
N MET A 1 -19.72 -11.96 -12.66
CA MET A 1 -18.55 -12.20 -11.84
C MET A 1 -17.57 -11.07 -12.00
N THR A 2 -17.04 -10.61 -10.91
CA THR A 2 -16.15 -9.44 -10.90
C THR A 2 -14.70 -9.89 -10.93
N GLU A 3 -13.91 -9.31 -11.83
CA GLU A 3 -12.48 -9.56 -11.84
C GLU A 3 -11.84 -8.93 -10.61
N THR A 4 -10.78 -9.57 -10.11
CA THR A 4 -9.98 -9.01 -9.02
C THR A 4 -8.67 -8.51 -9.57
N TYR A 5 -8.19 -7.42 -8.98
CA TYR A 5 -6.98 -6.75 -9.41
C TYR A 5 -5.96 -6.64 -8.28
N ASN A 6 -4.71 -6.54 -8.67
CA ASN A 6 -3.65 -6.16 -7.75
C ASN A 6 -3.46 -4.65 -7.93
N ILE A 7 -3.78 -3.91 -6.89
CA ILE A 7 -3.81 -2.45 -6.96
C ILE A 7 -2.67 -1.88 -6.12
N ALA A 8 -1.76 -1.18 -6.77
CA ALA A 8 -0.64 -0.54 -6.10
C ALA A 8 -1.07 0.83 -5.60
N ILE A 9 -0.77 1.12 -4.35
CA ILE A 9 -1.17 2.36 -3.70
C ILE A 9 0.06 2.98 -3.03
N ASP A 10 0.31 4.25 -3.33
CA ASP A 10 1.33 5.02 -2.65
C ASP A 10 0.84 5.42 -1.26
N PHE A 11 1.78 5.72 -0.35
CA PHE A 11 1.42 6.06 1.03
C PHE A 11 1.42 7.58 1.25
N ASP A 12 2.61 8.19 1.21
CA ASP A 12 2.71 9.64 1.47
C ASP A 12 2.13 10.45 0.32
N GLY A 13 1.19 11.30 0.62
CA GLY A 13 0.49 12.10 -0.39
C GLY A 13 -0.72 11.41 -1.02
N THR A 14 -0.99 10.13 -0.66
CA THR A 14 -2.11 9.38 -1.22
C THR A 14 -3.02 8.83 -0.12
N ILE A 15 -2.46 8.09 0.81
CA ILE A 15 -3.21 7.56 1.97
C ILE A 15 -3.24 8.59 3.09
N VAL A 16 -2.11 9.25 3.30
CA VAL A 16 -1.97 10.32 4.29
C VAL A 16 -1.33 11.53 3.64
N GLU A 17 -1.48 12.69 4.27
CA GLU A 17 -0.77 13.87 3.82
C GLU A 17 0.74 13.63 3.95
N ASP A 18 1.53 14.21 3.06
CA ASP A 18 2.97 14.00 3.05
C ASP A 18 3.64 14.77 4.19
N GLU A 19 4.02 14.06 5.24
CA GLU A 19 4.70 14.58 6.42
C GLU A 19 5.95 13.73 6.73
N TYR A 20 6.45 13.02 5.74
CA TYR A 20 7.58 12.11 5.91
C TYR A 20 8.71 12.76 6.69
N PRO A 21 9.35 12.07 7.67
CA PRO A 21 9.17 10.66 8.02
C PRO A 21 7.98 10.38 8.95
N LYS A 22 7.30 11.40 9.42
CA LYS A 22 6.12 11.24 10.25
C LYS A 22 4.96 10.74 9.39
N ILE A 23 3.95 10.21 10.05
CA ILE A 23 2.72 9.84 9.37
C ILE A 23 1.78 11.03 9.43
N GLY A 24 1.44 11.57 8.28
CA GLY A 24 0.53 12.70 8.18
C GLY A 24 -0.92 12.30 8.44
N LYS A 25 -1.79 13.28 8.36
CA LYS A 25 -3.22 13.03 8.55
C LYS A 25 -3.76 12.16 7.41
N PRO A 26 -4.66 11.22 7.73
CA PRO A 26 -5.30 10.44 6.67
C PRO A 26 -6.06 11.34 5.70
N ILE A 27 -5.91 11.05 4.42
CA ILE A 27 -6.65 11.77 3.38
C ILE A 27 -8.09 11.27 3.42
N ILE A 28 -9.02 12.21 3.34
CA ILE A 28 -10.45 11.89 3.43
C ILE A 28 -10.82 10.79 2.42
N PHE A 29 -11.55 9.78 2.90
CA PHE A 29 -12.04 8.64 2.12
C PHE A 29 -10.99 7.65 1.64
N ALA A 30 -9.68 7.89 1.88
CA ALA A 30 -8.65 6.95 1.44
C ALA A 30 -8.86 5.56 2.05
N PHE A 31 -9.03 5.49 3.37
CA PHE A 31 -9.24 4.21 4.03
C PHE A 31 -10.58 3.58 3.67
N ASP A 32 -11.63 4.38 3.53
CA ASP A 32 -12.93 3.85 3.11
C ASP A 32 -12.84 3.21 1.74
N THR A 33 -12.15 3.86 0.80
CA THR A 33 -11.95 3.33 -0.54
C THR A 33 -11.15 2.04 -0.51
N MET A 34 -10.04 2.01 0.24
CA MET A 34 -9.21 0.82 0.32
C MET A 34 -9.95 -0.35 0.96
N LYS A 35 -10.71 -0.10 2.02
CA LYS A 35 -11.49 -1.16 2.66
C LYS A 35 -12.55 -1.69 1.73
N LYS A 36 -13.18 -0.82 0.95
CA LYS A 36 -14.15 -1.25 -0.05
C LYS A 36 -13.51 -2.14 -1.10
N LEU A 37 -12.34 -1.75 -1.61
CA LEU A 37 -11.63 -2.56 -2.60
C LEU A 37 -11.26 -3.93 -2.04
N GLN A 38 -10.78 -3.99 -0.80
CA GLN A 38 -10.50 -5.26 -0.13
C GLN A 38 -11.74 -6.14 -0.03
N SER A 39 -12.88 -5.55 0.34
CA SER A 39 -14.13 -6.28 0.48
C SER A 39 -14.63 -6.85 -0.84
N GLN A 40 -14.20 -6.26 -1.95
CA GLN A 40 -14.54 -6.73 -3.28
C GLN A 40 -13.55 -7.79 -3.80
N GLY A 41 -12.58 -8.17 -2.98
CA GLY A 41 -11.61 -9.21 -3.33
C GLY A 41 -10.35 -8.72 -4.02
N HIS A 42 -10.19 -7.41 -4.15
CA HIS A 42 -8.95 -6.87 -4.73
C HIS A 42 -7.81 -6.97 -3.74
N ARG A 43 -6.59 -7.13 -4.25
CA ARG A 43 -5.39 -7.19 -3.43
C ARG A 43 -4.71 -5.83 -3.47
N LEU A 44 -4.44 -5.27 -2.31
CA LEU A 44 -3.79 -3.98 -2.22
C LEU A 44 -2.31 -4.16 -1.98
N ILE A 45 -1.50 -3.44 -2.73
CA ILE A 45 -0.04 -3.47 -2.61
C ILE A 45 0.40 -2.08 -2.19
N LEU A 46 1.15 -2.01 -1.09
CA LEU A 46 1.71 -0.74 -0.67
C LEU A 46 3.01 -0.49 -1.44
N TRP A 47 3.07 0.61 -2.17
CA TRP A 47 4.24 0.96 -2.97
C TRP A 47 4.76 2.30 -2.49
N THR A 48 5.90 2.30 -1.78
CA THR A 48 6.39 3.48 -1.09
C THR A 48 7.91 3.52 -1.05
N TYR A 49 8.46 4.71 -0.93
CA TYR A 49 9.90 4.89 -0.74
C TYR A 49 10.32 4.73 0.71
N ARG A 50 9.37 4.58 1.64
CA ARG A 50 9.70 4.37 3.05
C ARG A 50 10.47 3.07 3.25
N LYS A 51 11.40 3.07 4.20
CA LYS A 51 12.21 1.90 4.54
C LYS A 51 12.33 1.80 6.06
N GLY A 52 12.74 0.62 6.55
CA GLY A 52 13.00 0.39 7.95
C GLY A 52 11.81 0.75 8.83
N ARG A 53 12.08 1.46 9.93
CA ARG A 53 11.04 1.81 10.89
C ARG A 53 9.91 2.63 10.26
N ALA A 54 10.25 3.58 9.38
CA ALA A 54 9.23 4.41 8.75
C ALA A 54 8.26 3.56 7.92
N LEU A 55 8.76 2.52 7.26
CA LEU A 55 7.92 1.59 6.52
C LEU A 55 7.06 0.75 7.47
N ASP A 56 7.67 0.21 8.53
CA ASP A 56 6.93 -0.59 9.51
C ASP A 56 5.80 0.21 10.14
N GLU A 57 6.06 1.46 10.46
CA GLU A 57 5.05 2.35 11.03
C GLU A 57 3.91 2.60 10.05
N ALA A 58 4.22 2.78 8.77
CA ALA A 58 3.19 3.01 7.75
C ALA A 58 2.30 1.77 7.58
N VAL A 59 2.90 0.60 7.52
CA VAL A 59 2.15 -0.66 7.39
C VAL A 59 1.26 -0.88 8.62
N GLN A 60 1.82 -0.67 9.81
CA GLN A 60 1.07 -0.84 11.05
C GLN A 60 -0.08 0.17 11.15
N PHE A 61 0.17 1.40 10.75
CA PHE A 61 -0.86 2.44 10.74
C PHE A 61 -2.05 2.03 9.86
N CYS A 62 -1.78 1.51 8.68
CA CYS A 62 -2.84 1.04 7.79
C CYS A 62 -3.57 -0.16 8.36
N LYS A 63 -2.82 -1.09 8.97
CA LYS A 63 -3.43 -2.27 9.60
C LYS A 63 -4.36 -1.86 10.73
N ASP A 64 -3.95 -0.88 11.54
CA ASP A 64 -4.77 -0.36 12.63
C ASP A 64 -6.05 0.28 12.12
N ASN A 65 -6.05 0.74 10.87
CA ASN A 65 -7.21 1.32 10.23
C ASN A 65 -7.98 0.34 9.35
N GLY A 66 -7.69 -0.95 9.47
CA GLY A 66 -8.46 -2.00 8.80
C GLY A 66 -7.98 -2.35 7.40
N VAL A 67 -6.79 -1.92 7.01
CA VAL A 67 -6.24 -2.20 5.68
C VAL A 67 -5.03 -3.12 5.80
N VAL A 68 -5.13 -4.30 5.18
CA VAL A 68 -4.03 -5.28 5.16
C VAL A 68 -3.53 -5.39 3.74
N PHE A 69 -2.23 -5.13 3.55
CA PHE A 69 -1.64 -5.20 2.22
C PHE A 69 -1.24 -6.63 1.87
N TYR A 70 -1.51 -6.99 0.64
CA TYR A 70 -1.11 -8.27 0.08
C TYR A 70 0.41 -8.35 -0.06
N ALA A 71 1.04 -7.25 -0.43
CA ALA A 71 2.49 -7.15 -0.56
C ALA A 71 2.91 -5.71 -0.32
N VAL A 72 4.19 -5.52 0.00
CA VAL A 72 4.78 -4.20 0.24
C VAL A 72 6.00 -4.07 -0.65
N ASN A 73 5.99 -3.08 -1.53
CA ASN A 73 7.08 -2.80 -2.48
C ASN A 73 7.47 -4.00 -3.36
N LYS A 74 6.49 -4.85 -3.65
CA LYS A 74 6.67 -5.99 -4.54
C LYS A 74 5.29 -6.44 -5.02
N SER A 75 5.26 -7.09 -6.19
CA SER A 75 3.99 -7.46 -6.81
C SER A 75 3.26 -8.59 -6.07
N PHE A 76 4.00 -9.43 -5.34
CA PHE A 76 3.42 -10.52 -4.54
C PHE A 76 4.39 -10.87 -3.41
N PRO A 77 3.89 -11.50 -2.33
CA PRO A 77 4.68 -11.66 -1.10
C PRO A 77 6.01 -12.40 -1.26
N GLU A 78 6.10 -13.33 -2.20
CA GLU A 78 7.30 -14.13 -2.42
C GLU A 78 8.31 -13.47 -3.35
N GLU A 79 7.96 -12.33 -3.94
CA GLU A 79 8.87 -11.64 -4.85
C GLU A 79 10.01 -11.01 -4.07
N GLU A 80 11.25 -11.36 -4.45
CA GLU A 80 12.41 -10.77 -3.83
C GLU A 80 12.74 -9.45 -4.51
N PHE A 81 13.16 -8.48 -3.72
CA PHE A 81 13.61 -7.22 -4.25
C PHE A 81 14.98 -7.39 -4.91
N ASP A 82 15.06 -7.07 -6.19
CA ASP A 82 16.32 -7.06 -6.94
C ASP A 82 16.64 -5.63 -7.34
N PRO A 83 17.68 -5.03 -6.74
CA PRO A 83 18.00 -3.63 -7.05
C PRO A 83 18.44 -3.39 -8.49
N SER A 84 18.78 -4.44 -9.24
CA SER A 84 19.12 -4.29 -10.65
C SER A 84 17.89 -4.13 -11.53
N HIS A 85 16.72 -4.43 -11.04
CA HIS A 85 15.47 -4.29 -11.77
C HIS A 85 14.74 -3.05 -11.30
N SER A 86 14.14 -2.33 -12.25
CA SER A 86 13.26 -1.24 -11.86
C SER A 86 12.03 -1.80 -11.20
N ARG A 87 11.50 -1.07 -10.23
CA ARG A 87 10.26 -1.46 -9.59
C ARG A 87 9.13 -1.29 -10.59
N LYS A 88 8.45 -2.37 -10.85
CA LYS A 88 7.26 -2.31 -11.68
C LYS A 88 6.07 -2.69 -10.84
N ILE A 89 5.02 -1.94 -11.03
CA ILE A 89 3.77 -2.19 -10.36
C ILE A 89 2.91 -3.00 -11.32
N ASN A 90 2.59 -4.22 -10.92
CA ASN A 90 1.68 -5.06 -11.68
C ASN A 90 0.26 -4.78 -11.22
N ALA A 91 -0.17 -3.56 -11.45
CA ALA A 91 -1.51 -3.14 -11.11
C ALA A 91 -2.36 -3.13 -12.37
N ASP A 92 -3.56 -3.57 -12.21
CA ASP A 92 -4.51 -3.60 -13.32
C ASP A 92 -5.48 -2.44 -13.24
#